data_3943eea118ed6ed26a0331c38b10e5c6
#
_entry.id   3943eea118ed6ed26a0331c38b10e5c6
#
_cell.length_a   1.000
_cell.length_b   1.000
_cell.length_c   1.000
_cell.angle_alpha   90.00
_cell.angle_beta   90.00
_cell.angle_gamma   90.00
#
_symmetry.space_group_name_H-M   'P 1'
#
loop_
_entity.id
_entity.type
_entity.pdbx_description
1 polymer ?
#
loop_
_entity_poly.entity_id
_entity_poly.type
_entity_poly.pdbx_seq_one_letter_code
_entity_poly.pdbx_strand_id
1 'polypeptide(L)'
;KEECVLENFNLVLEQKRIYALVGKSGSGKSTIAKLISGFYNVDKGQIKIGGKPLNHYSKDTIINTIAFVFQDTKLFNQSIYDNVSIANPQAPASKVFDALRLAGCESILEKFPEREHTLIGSKGVYLSGGEKQRIAIARAILKDAKIVIMDEASASIDPDNEYELQKAFQHLMKEKTVIMIAHRLSSIKSVDEILVLSEGKIVERGNHNELMAKHQVYKQLVTNYENANDWRLDNEKFL
;
A
#
# COMPACT_ATOMS: atom_id res chain seq x y z
N LYS A 1 9.22 -29.24 -9.35
CA LYS A 1 7.84 -28.85 -9.70
C LYS A 1 7.68 -27.43 -9.21
N GLU A 2 7.47 -26.47 -10.12
CA GLU A 2 7.06 -25.13 -9.73
C GLU A 2 5.68 -25.24 -9.09
N GLU A 3 5.57 -24.90 -7.79
CA GLU A 3 4.28 -24.90 -7.10
C GLU A 3 3.45 -23.72 -7.63
N CYS A 4 2.24 -24.02 -8.09
CA CYS A 4 1.29 -23.00 -8.50
C CYS A 4 0.80 -22.24 -7.26
N VAL A 5 1.10 -20.93 -7.19
CA VAL A 5 0.77 -20.08 -6.03
C VAL A 5 -0.73 -19.76 -5.97
N LEU A 6 -1.39 -19.62 -7.12
CA LEU A 6 -2.82 -19.31 -7.25
C LEU A 6 -3.45 -20.26 -8.27
N GLU A 7 -4.34 -21.14 -7.83
CA GLU A 7 -5.02 -22.09 -8.69
C GLU A 7 -6.53 -21.83 -8.65
N ASN A 8 -7.15 -21.75 -9.85
CA ASN A 8 -8.60 -21.48 -9.99
C ASN A 8 -9.08 -20.24 -9.21
N PHE A 9 -8.23 -19.20 -9.16
CA PHE A 9 -8.49 -17.98 -8.41
C PHE A 9 -9.42 -17.04 -9.19
N ASN A 10 -10.58 -16.74 -8.64
CA ASN A 10 -11.54 -15.82 -9.21
C ASN A 10 -11.83 -14.68 -8.22
N LEU A 11 -11.69 -13.44 -8.66
CA LEU A 11 -11.91 -12.25 -7.85
C LEU A 11 -12.50 -11.12 -8.71
N VAL A 12 -13.55 -10.49 -8.23
CA VAL A 12 -14.11 -9.27 -8.79
C VAL A 12 -13.99 -8.18 -7.73
N LEU A 13 -13.40 -7.05 -8.12
CA LEU A 13 -13.24 -5.86 -7.30
C LEU A 13 -14.07 -4.72 -7.92
N GLU A 14 -14.94 -4.12 -7.13
CA GLU A 14 -15.75 -2.98 -7.55
C GLU A 14 -14.93 -1.68 -7.47
N GLN A 15 -15.31 -0.71 -8.30
CA GLN A 15 -14.65 0.59 -8.31
C GLN A 15 -14.89 1.37 -7.01
N LYS A 16 -13.91 2.19 -6.63
CA LYS A 16 -13.98 3.10 -5.47
C LYS A 16 -14.25 2.40 -4.15
N ARG A 17 -13.78 1.18 -4.00
CA ARG A 17 -13.82 0.43 -2.75
C ARG A 17 -12.42 0.09 -2.27
N ILE A 18 -12.29 -0.07 -0.97
CA ILE A 18 -11.03 -0.42 -0.30
C ILE A 18 -11.10 -1.88 0.11
N TYR A 19 -10.17 -2.67 -0.41
CA TYR A 19 -10.02 -4.10 -0.16
C TYR A 19 -8.75 -4.38 0.62
N ALA A 20 -8.86 -5.20 1.69
CA ALA A 20 -7.70 -5.69 2.40
C ALA A 20 -7.46 -7.17 2.10
N LEU A 21 -6.24 -7.49 1.66
CA LEU A 21 -5.76 -8.87 1.53
C LEU A 21 -5.08 -9.26 2.83
N VAL A 22 -5.62 -10.26 3.53
CA VAL A 22 -5.08 -10.77 4.80
C VAL A 22 -4.82 -12.26 4.70
N GLY A 23 -3.90 -12.78 5.50
CA GLY A 23 -3.54 -14.20 5.52
C GLY A 23 -2.08 -14.42 5.92
N LYS A 24 -1.71 -15.67 6.20
CA LYS A 24 -0.34 -16.04 6.57
C LYS A 24 0.67 -15.65 5.47
N SER A 25 1.96 -15.58 5.83
CA SER A 25 3.03 -15.46 4.84
C SER A 25 2.94 -16.60 3.82
N GLY A 26 3.21 -16.32 2.55
CA GLY A 26 3.11 -17.32 1.47
C GLY A 26 1.69 -17.60 0.96
N SER A 27 0.62 -17.00 1.51
CA SER A 27 -0.76 -17.25 1.06
C SER A 27 -1.13 -16.69 -0.32
N GLY A 28 -0.23 -15.97 -1.01
CA GLY A 28 -0.45 -15.44 -2.37
C GLY A 28 -0.80 -13.95 -2.45
N LYS A 29 -0.88 -13.20 -1.34
CA LYS A 29 -1.23 -11.77 -1.32
C LYS A 29 -0.38 -10.90 -2.25
N SER A 30 0.93 -10.96 -2.10
CA SER A 30 1.87 -10.18 -2.91
C SER A 30 1.88 -10.64 -4.38
N THR A 31 1.59 -11.92 -4.64
CA THR A 31 1.44 -12.45 -6.00
C THR A 31 0.22 -11.82 -6.69
N ILE A 32 -0.92 -11.75 -5.99
CA ILE A 32 -2.14 -11.08 -6.50
C ILE A 32 -1.84 -9.62 -6.85
N ALA A 33 -1.20 -8.88 -5.92
CA ALA A 33 -0.83 -7.48 -6.14
C ALA A 33 0.07 -7.30 -7.37
N LYS A 34 1.08 -8.14 -7.55
CA LYS A 34 2.01 -8.11 -8.68
C LYS A 34 1.34 -8.50 -10.01
N LEU A 35 0.41 -9.44 -9.99
CA LEU A 35 -0.38 -9.82 -11.15
C LEU A 35 -1.31 -8.68 -11.60
N ILE A 36 -2.04 -8.06 -10.67
CA ILE A 36 -2.93 -6.92 -10.99
C ILE A 36 -2.13 -5.73 -11.54
N SER A 37 -0.92 -5.49 -11.00
CA SER A 37 -0.02 -4.42 -11.45
C SER A 37 0.64 -4.68 -12.80
N GLY A 38 0.47 -5.89 -13.38
CA GLY A 38 1.14 -6.27 -14.62
C GLY A 38 2.64 -6.53 -14.47
N PHE A 39 3.17 -6.68 -13.23
CA PHE A 39 4.55 -7.10 -13.01
C PHE A 39 4.78 -8.57 -13.34
N TYR A 40 3.74 -9.39 -13.21
CA TYR A 40 3.72 -10.79 -13.61
C TYR A 40 2.60 -11.05 -14.60
N ASN A 41 2.83 -11.99 -15.50
CA ASN A 41 1.80 -12.50 -16.38
C ASN A 41 1.09 -13.70 -15.73
N VAL A 42 -0.17 -13.93 -16.09
CA VAL A 42 -0.87 -15.16 -15.73
C VAL A 42 -0.48 -16.28 -16.67
N ASP A 43 -0.27 -17.48 -16.16
CA ASP A 43 -0.02 -18.67 -16.99
C ASP A 43 -1.30 -19.13 -17.66
N LYS A 44 -2.43 -19.07 -16.94
CA LYS A 44 -3.77 -19.43 -17.44
C LYS A 44 -4.79 -18.44 -16.89
N GLY A 45 -5.88 -18.25 -17.66
CA GLY A 45 -6.91 -17.28 -17.28
C GLY A 45 -6.61 -15.87 -17.79
N GLN A 46 -7.20 -14.87 -17.16
CA GLN A 46 -7.05 -13.47 -17.57
C GLN A 46 -7.31 -12.51 -16.40
N ILE A 47 -6.66 -11.36 -16.43
CA ILE A 47 -6.96 -10.22 -15.57
C ILE A 47 -7.63 -9.16 -16.42
N LYS A 48 -8.71 -8.56 -15.93
CA LYS A 48 -9.43 -7.48 -16.62
C LYS A 48 -9.47 -6.22 -15.76
N ILE A 49 -9.31 -5.07 -16.40
CA ILE A 49 -9.55 -3.75 -15.82
C ILE A 49 -10.61 -3.05 -16.68
N GLY A 50 -11.71 -2.61 -16.07
CA GLY A 50 -12.82 -2.00 -16.79
C GLY A 50 -13.40 -2.91 -17.89
N GLY A 51 -13.45 -4.23 -17.62
CA GLY A 51 -13.97 -5.25 -18.56
C GLY A 51 -13.00 -5.67 -19.68
N LYS A 52 -11.89 -4.94 -19.90
CA LYS A 52 -10.90 -5.20 -20.95
C LYS A 52 -9.71 -6.00 -20.38
N PRO A 53 -9.24 -7.07 -21.05
CA PRO A 53 -8.07 -7.83 -20.61
C PRO A 53 -6.82 -6.96 -20.45
N LEU A 54 -6.03 -7.23 -19.39
CA LEU A 54 -4.84 -6.43 -19.05
C LEU A 54 -3.79 -6.43 -20.17
N ASN A 55 -3.61 -7.54 -20.85
CA ASN A 55 -2.69 -7.68 -21.98
C ASN A 55 -3.10 -6.90 -23.24
N HIS A 56 -4.31 -6.32 -23.27
CA HIS A 56 -4.76 -5.43 -24.34
C HIS A 56 -4.47 -3.94 -24.06
N TYR A 57 -3.88 -3.63 -22.92
CA TYR A 57 -3.42 -2.27 -22.59
C TYR A 57 -1.92 -2.14 -22.90
N SER A 58 -1.51 -0.95 -23.31
CA SER A 58 -0.08 -0.63 -23.37
C SER A 58 0.51 -0.58 -21.97
N LYS A 59 1.83 -0.82 -21.85
CA LYS A 59 2.54 -0.70 -20.57
C LYS A 59 2.33 0.67 -19.94
N ASP A 60 2.39 1.74 -20.74
CA ASP A 60 2.18 3.12 -20.26
C ASP A 60 0.76 3.30 -19.69
N THR A 61 -0.25 2.71 -20.34
CA THR A 61 -1.63 2.76 -19.82
C THR A 61 -1.74 2.07 -18.47
N ILE A 62 -1.13 0.89 -18.31
CA ILE A 62 -1.13 0.14 -17.05
C ILE A 62 -0.41 0.95 -15.97
N ILE A 63 0.80 1.45 -16.29
CA ILE A 63 1.58 2.28 -15.37
C ILE A 63 0.78 3.51 -14.94
N ASN A 64 0.08 4.20 -15.82
CA ASN A 64 -0.70 5.39 -15.49
C ASN A 64 -2.01 5.06 -14.73
N THR A 65 -2.56 3.86 -14.90
CA THR A 65 -3.82 3.44 -14.27
C THR A 65 -3.62 2.95 -12.83
N ILE A 66 -2.45 2.37 -12.53
CA ILE A 66 -2.16 1.72 -11.24
C ILE A 66 -0.99 2.42 -10.56
N ALA A 67 -1.18 2.88 -9.33
CA ALA A 67 -0.11 3.30 -8.44
C ALA A 67 0.22 2.17 -7.46
N PHE A 68 1.51 1.96 -7.21
CA PHE A 68 1.98 0.97 -6.24
C PHE A 68 2.78 1.69 -5.13
N VAL A 69 2.38 1.51 -3.89
CA VAL A 69 3.12 1.96 -2.70
C VAL A 69 3.74 0.74 -2.04
N PHE A 70 5.05 0.59 -2.21
CA PHE A 70 5.81 -0.55 -1.68
C PHE A 70 6.10 -0.37 -0.18
N GLN A 71 6.20 -1.49 0.53
CA GLN A 71 6.68 -1.54 1.90
C GLN A 71 8.09 -0.94 2.04
N ASP A 72 9.03 -1.41 1.20
CA ASP A 72 10.40 -0.90 1.14
C ASP A 72 10.48 0.24 0.13
N THR A 73 10.27 1.45 0.62
CA THR A 73 10.30 2.66 -0.20
C THR A 73 11.73 3.02 -0.61
N LYS A 74 12.03 2.90 -1.90
CA LYS A 74 13.28 3.39 -2.47
C LYS A 74 13.14 4.84 -2.94
N LEU A 75 14.04 5.68 -2.46
CA LEU A 75 14.19 7.06 -2.90
C LEU A 75 15.40 7.16 -3.84
N PHE A 76 15.25 7.99 -4.85
CA PHE A 76 16.35 8.30 -5.78
C PHE A 76 17.29 9.34 -5.15
N ASN A 77 18.55 9.33 -5.57
CA ASN A 77 19.56 10.32 -5.18
C ASN A 77 19.30 11.66 -5.89
N GLN A 78 18.22 12.32 -5.50
CA GLN A 78 17.70 13.56 -6.07
C GLN A 78 17.07 14.38 -4.95
N SER A 79 16.59 15.60 -5.25
CA SER A 79 15.86 16.39 -4.27
C SER A 79 14.53 15.72 -3.85
N ILE A 80 13.94 16.18 -2.76
CA ILE A 80 12.58 15.75 -2.35
C ILE A 80 11.60 16.07 -3.46
N TYR A 81 11.68 17.28 -4.03
CA TYR A 81 10.85 17.71 -5.16
C TYR A 81 10.96 16.75 -6.35
N ASP A 82 12.17 16.46 -6.81
CA ASP A 82 12.40 15.58 -7.96
C ASP A 82 11.92 14.15 -7.69
N ASN A 83 12.11 13.68 -6.46
CA ASN A 83 11.59 12.39 -6.03
C ASN A 83 10.07 12.28 -6.15
N VAL A 84 9.32 13.37 -5.99
CA VAL A 84 7.87 13.37 -6.16
C VAL A 84 7.48 13.63 -7.62
N SER A 85 8.10 14.61 -8.27
CA SER A 85 7.76 15.04 -9.64
C SER A 85 7.95 13.96 -10.69
N ILE A 86 8.84 12.97 -10.45
CA ILE A 86 9.05 11.82 -11.34
C ILE A 86 7.76 11.01 -11.60
N ALA A 87 6.79 11.08 -10.70
CA ALA A 87 5.50 10.39 -10.86
C ALA A 87 4.62 11.00 -11.95
N ASN A 88 4.80 12.29 -12.24
CA ASN A 88 4.17 13.02 -13.33
C ASN A 88 5.04 14.22 -13.74
N PRO A 89 6.04 14.01 -14.62
CA PRO A 89 7.00 15.06 -14.99
C PRO A 89 6.38 16.29 -15.67
N GLN A 90 5.15 16.18 -16.17
CA GLN A 90 4.42 17.29 -16.82
C GLN A 90 3.53 18.05 -15.84
N ALA A 91 3.45 17.63 -14.59
CA ALA A 91 2.65 18.32 -13.59
C ALA A 91 3.26 19.69 -13.25
N PRO A 92 2.44 20.75 -13.12
CA PRO A 92 2.94 22.05 -12.67
C PRO A 92 3.44 21.92 -11.21
N ALA A 93 4.40 22.77 -10.83
CA ALA A 93 5.00 22.77 -9.50
C ALA A 93 3.95 22.83 -8.36
N SER A 94 2.86 23.58 -8.56
CA SER A 94 1.76 23.66 -7.59
C SER A 94 1.18 22.28 -7.25
N LYS A 95 1.05 21.37 -8.22
CA LYS A 95 0.57 20.00 -7.99
C LYS A 95 1.56 19.15 -7.21
N VAL A 96 2.86 19.36 -7.40
CA VAL A 96 3.91 18.70 -6.62
C VAL A 96 3.83 19.13 -5.16
N PHE A 97 3.69 20.46 -4.91
CA PHE A 97 3.52 21.01 -3.56
C PHE A 97 2.21 20.53 -2.90
N ASP A 98 1.10 20.50 -3.64
CA ASP A 98 -0.16 19.94 -3.14
C ASP A 98 0.01 18.46 -2.73
N ALA A 99 0.69 17.64 -3.54
CA ALA A 99 0.94 16.25 -3.23
C ALA A 99 1.82 16.09 -1.98
N LEU A 100 2.87 16.89 -1.83
CA LEU A 100 3.71 16.93 -0.64
C LEU A 100 2.90 17.30 0.61
N ARG A 101 2.07 18.35 0.53
CA ARG A 101 1.19 18.78 1.62
C ARG A 101 0.18 17.70 2.02
N LEU A 102 -0.52 17.10 1.05
CA LEU A 102 -1.50 16.04 1.30
C LEU A 102 -0.87 14.77 1.88
N ALA A 103 0.42 14.54 1.61
CA ALA A 103 1.19 13.45 2.19
C ALA A 103 1.82 13.79 3.55
N GLY A 104 1.54 14.97 4.14
CA GLY A 104 2.08 15.39 5.44
C GLY A 104 3.60 15.61 5.41
N CYS A 105 4.17 15.99 4.25
CA CYS A 105 5.62 16.19 4.12
C CYS A 105 6.10 17.56 4.64
N GLU A 106 5.23 18.46 5.05
CA GLU A 106 5.61 19.81 5.52
C GLU A 106 6.63 19.75 6.66
N SER A 107 6.37 18.91 7.66
CA SER A 107 7.30 18.69 8.79
C SER A 107 8.67 18.12 8.36
N ILE A 108 8.72 17.41 7.23
CA ILE A 108 9.98 16.92 6.65
C ILE A 108 10.75 18.08 6.01
N LEU A 109 10.04 18.91 5.21
CA LEU A 109 10.63 20.06 4.53
C LEU A 109 11.20 21.08 5.51
N GLU A 110 10.52 21.30 6.65
CA GLU A 110 10.94 22.26 7.68
C GLU A 110 12.21 21.85 8.43
N LYS A 111 12.60 20.56 8.41
CA LYS A 111 13.84 20.08 9.02
C LYS A 111 15.11 20.55 8.33
N PHE A 112 15.00 20.94 7.06
CA PHE A 112 16.14 21.21 6.21
C PHE A 112 16.12 22.63 5.62
N PRO A 113 17.27 23.32 5.60
CA PRO A 113 17.35 24.70 5.06
C PRO A 113 16.93 24.78 3.56
N GLU A 114 17.26 23.74 2.79
CA GLU A 114 16.95 23.68 1.35
C GLU A 114 15.53 23.17 1.06
N ARG A 115 14.75 22.84 2.10
CA ARG A 115 13.35 22.40 2.02
C ARG A 115 13.15 21.30 0.94
N GLU A 116 12.31 21.55 -0.05
CA GLU A 116 12.02 20.62 -1.15
C GLU A 116 13.21 20.33 -2.07
N HIS A 117 14.22 21.21 -2.07
CA HIS A 117 15.46 21.03 -2.85
C HIS A 117 16.50 20.19 -2.11
N THR A 118 16.23 19.78 -0.87
CA THR A 118 17.12 18.94 -0.08
C THR A 118 17.38 17.62 -0.79
N LEU A 119 18.67 17.28 -0.97
CA LEU A 119 19.10 16.02 -1.56
C LEU A 119 18.86 14.87 -0.60
N ILE A 120 18.13 13.84 -1.06
CA ILE A 120 17.80 12.63 -0.32
C ILE A 120 18.27 11.36 -1.06
N GLY A 121 18.14 10.21 -0.44
CA GLY A 121 18.61 8.95 -1.00
C GLY A 121 19.94 8.52 -0.36
N SER A 122 20.68 7.60 -0.99
CA SER A 122 21.90 7.02 -0.40
C SER A 122 23.05 8.00 -0.25
N LYS A 123 23.04 9.12 -0.96
CA LYS A 123 24.07 10.18 -0.93
C LYS A 123 23.56 11.47 -0.30
N GLY A 124 22.31 11.53 0.13
CA GLY A 124 21.68 12.70 0.71
C GLY A 124 21.46 12.58 2.22
N VAL A 125 20.59 13.44 2.75
CA VAL A 125 20.21 13.40 4.16
C VAL A 125 19.45 12.13 4.51
N TYR A 126 19.61 11.69 5.75
CA TYR A 126 18.90 10.52 6.26
C TYR A 126 17.45 10.90 6.56
N LEU A 127 16.54 10.05 6.10
CA LEU A 127 15.12 10.11 6.40
C LEU A 127 14.70 8.83 7.14
N SER A 128 13.80 8.99 8.12
CA SER A 128 13.17 7.86 8.81
C SER A 128 12.32 7.02 7.85
N GLY A 129 11.94 5.80 8.26
CA GLY A 129 11.06 4.94 7.47
C GLY A 129 9.71 5.60 7.16
N GLY A 130 9.09 6.26 8.13
CA GLY A 130 7.83 6.97 7.95
C GLY A 130 7.93 8.17 7.03
N GLU A 131 9.03 8.93 7.08
CA GLU A 131 9.30 10.05 6.18
C GLU A 131 9.48 9.59 4.73
N LYS A 132 10.24 8.52 4.51
CA LYS A 132 10.38 7.90 3.18
C LYS A 132 9.04 7.44 2.63
N GLN A 133 8.21 6.85 3.47
CA GLN A 133 6.89 6.37 3.09
C GLN A 133 5.94 7.52 2.72
N ARG A 134 5.97 8.66 3.46
CA ARG A 134 5.19 9.86 3.10
C ARG A 134 5.61 10.42 1.74
N ILE A 135 6.89 10.44 1.40
CA ILE A 135 7.36 10.84 0.06
C ILE A 135 6.85 9.87 -1.02
N ALA A 136 6.83 8.56 -0.75
CA ALA A 136 6.23 7.60 -1.69
C ALA A 136 4.72 7.80 -1.87
N ILE A 137 4.01 8.14 -0.79
CA ILE A 137 2.59 8.50 -0.86
C ILE A 137 2.39 9.78 -1.67
N ALA A 138 3.24 10.81 -1.50
CA ALA A 138 3.20 12.03 -2.32
C ALA A 138 3.36 11.70 -3.82
N ARG A 139 4.28 10.80 -4.19
CA ARG A 139 4.39 10.27 -5.56
C ARG A 139 3.07 9.68 -6.06
N ALA A 140 2.44 8.83 -5.24
CA ALA A 140 1.19 8.15 -5.60
C ALA A 140 0.02 9.15 -5.72
N ILE A 141 -0.03 10.18 -4.86
CA ILE A 141 -1.02 11.27 -4.93
C ILE A 141 -0.82 12.07 -6.23
N LEU A 142 0.42 12.49 -6.55
CA LEU A 142 0.72 13.26 -7.76
C LEU A 142 0.38 12.48 -9.03
N LYS A 143 0.61 11.17 -9.03
CA LYS A 143 0.27 10.27 -10.13
C LYS A 143 -1.22 10.20 -10.41
N ASP A 144 -2.05 10.35 -9.41
CA ASP A 144 -3.52 10.34 -9.47
C ASP A 144 -4.13 9.10 -10.17
N ALA A 145 -3.51 7.94 -10.00
CA ALA A 145 -3.97 6.68 -10.58
C ALA A 145 -5.33 6.27 -10.01
N LYS A 146 -6.15 5.58 -10.82
CA LYS A 146 -7.49 5.11 -10.41
C LYS A 146 -7.46 3.90 -9.48
N ILE A 147 -6.42 3.10 -9.58
CA ILE A 147 -6.19 1.92 -8.75
C ILE A 147 -4.93 2.14 -7.94
N VAL A 148 -5.00 1.92 -6.64
CA VAL A 148 -3.87 2.01 -5.73
C VAL A 148 -3.64 0.65 -5.09
N ILE A 149 -2.43 0.14 -5.20
CA ILE A 149 -2.01 -1.08 -4.52
C ILE A 149 -1.00 -0.68 -3.46
N MET A 150 -1.25 -1.09 -2.22
CA MET A 150 -0.40 -0.78 -1.08
C MET A 150 0.06 -2.06 -0.41
N ASP A 151 1.38 -2.19 -0.22
CA ASP A 151 1.96 -3.22 0.63
C ASP A 151 2.33 -2.58 1.97
N GLU A 152 1.45 -2.77 2.95
CA GLU A 152 1.54 -2.13 4.26
C GLU A 152 2.31 -3.02 5.24
N ALA A 153 3.62 -3.00 5.17
CA ALA A 153 4.43 -3.50 6.25
C ALA A 153 5.21 -2.33 6.86
N SER A 154 4.66 -1.72 7.86
CA SER A 154 5.35 -0.70 8.64
C SER A 154 5.99 -1.38 9.86
N ALA A 155 7.30 -1.53 9.83
CA ALA A 155 8.07 -1.67 11.05
C ALA A 155 7.87 -0.41 11.92
N SER A 156 7.92 -0.57 13.24
CA SER A 156 7.76 0.44 14.29
C SER A 156 8.01 1.88 13.82
N ILE A 157 6.93 2.60 13.57
CA ILE A 157 6.92 4.04 13.33
C ILE A 157 6.52 4.66 14.65
N ASP A 158 7.16 5.76 15.04
CA ASP A 158 6.76 6.50 16.24
C ASP A 158 5.32 7.04 16.09
N PRO A 159 4.58 7.27 17.22
CA PRO A 159 3.17 7.62 17.18
C PRO A 159 2.84 8.89 16.37
N ASP A 160 3.71 9.89 16.38
CA ASP A 160 3.48 11.16 15.67
C ASP A 160 3.58 10.96 14.15
N ASN A 161 4.59 10.22 13.72
CA ASN A 161 4.74 9.84 12.31
C ASN A 161 3.63 8.89 11.85
N GLU A 162 3.09 8.04 12.72
CA GLU A 162 1.97 7.17 12.38
C GLU A 162 0.70 7.96 12.08
N TYR A 163 0.39 8.98 12.88
CA TYR A 163 -0.79 9.82 12.66
C TYR A 163 -0.74 10.55 11.31
N GLU A 164 0.40 11.19 10.99
CA GLU A 164 0.57 11.87 9.71
C GLU A 164 0.53 10.89 8.52
N LEU A 165 1.10 9.70 8.70
CA LEU A 165 1.05 8.64 7.69
C LEU A 165 -0.38 8.16 7.43
N GLN A 166 -1.19 7.97 8.46
CA GLN A 166 -2.60 7.59 8.33
C GLN A 166 -3.42 8.64 7.58
N LYS A 167 -3.20 9.94 7.85
CA LYS A 167 -3.81 11.03 7.08
C LYS A 167 -3.39 10.98 5.60
N ALA A 168 -2.11 10.79 5.33
CA ALA A 168 -1.59 10.70 3.98
C ALA A 168 -2.24 9.53 3.21
N PHE A 169 -2.42 8.38 3.85
CA PHE A 169 -3.14 7.26 3.27
C PHE A 169 -4.61 7.59 3.00
N GLN A 170 -5.31 8.25 3.92
CA GLN A 170 -6.70 8.67 3.71
C GLN A 170 -6.83 9.58 2.48
N HIS A 171 -5.92 10.54 2.30
CA HIS A 171 -5.90 11.39 1.10
C HIS A 171 -5.64 10.58 -0.17
N LEU A 172 -4.68 9.65 -0.14
CA LEU A 172 -4.35 8.82 -1.29
C LEU A 172 -5.53 7.92 -1.70
N MET A 173 -6.24 7.34 -0.72
CA MET A 173 -7.31 6.35 -0.97
C MET A 173 -8.62 6.98 -1.45
N LYS A 174 -8.81 8.29 -1.25
CA LYS A 174 -10.07 8.98 -1.55
C LYS A 174 -10.47 8.81 -3.02
N GLU A 175 -11.69 8.32 -3.27
CA GLU A 175 -12.26 8.08 -4.62
C GLU A 175 -11.44 7.11 -5.50
N LYS A 176 -10.63 6.26 -4.91
CA LYS A 176 -9.81 5.25 -5.62
C LYS A 176 -10.30 3.83 -5.34
N THR A 177 -9.98 2.91 -6.23
CA THR A 177 -10.05 1.48 -5.92
C THR A 177 -8.74 1.07 -5.28
N VAL A 178 -8.80 0.61 -4.04
CA VAL A 178 -7.61 0.33 -3.23
C VAL A 178 -7.51 -1.16 -2.93
N ILE A 179 -6.32 -1.71 -3.14
CA ILE A 179 -5.98 -3.08 -2.75
C ILE A 179 -4.82 -2.98 -1.76
N MET A 180 -5.08 -3.31 -0.51
CA MET A 180 -4.12 -3.20 0.57
C MET A 180 -3.68 -4.60 1.01
N ILE A 181 -2.37 -4.88 1.02
CA ILE A 181 -1.81 -6.03 1.72
C ILE A 181 -1.62 -5.58 3.16
N ALA A 182 -2.53 -5.99 4.03
CA ALA A 182 -2.57 -5.47 5.38
C ALA A 182 -1.79 -6.37 6.35
N HIS A 183 -0.94 -5.73 7.13
CA HIS A 183 -0.14 -6.32 8.20
C HIS A 183 -0.49 -5.76 9.58
N ARG A 184 -1.37 -4.73 9.65
CA ARG A 184 -1.85 -4.12 10.89
C ARG A 184 -3.35 -4.29 11.03
N LEU A 185 -3.78 -4.60 12.24
CA LEU A 185 -5.21 -4.76 12.55
C LEU A 185 -5.98 -3.44 12.42
N SER A 186 -5.36 -2.31 12.78
CA SER A 186 -5.98 -0.98 12.67
C SER A 186 -6.40 -0.64 11.24
N SER A 187 -5.58 -1.00 10.25
CA SER A 187 -5.85 -0.72 8.83
C SER A 187 -6.98 -1.58 8.27
N ILE A 188 -7.23 -2.76 8.85
CA ILE A 188 -8.23 -3.72 8.35
C ILE A 188 -9.65 -3.34 8.79
N LYS A 189 -9.80 -2.69 9.95
CA LYS A 189 -11.13 -2.43 10.55
C LYS A 189 -11.99 -1.46 9.73
N SER A 190 -11.38 -0.58 8.94
CA SER A 190 -12.05 0.50 8.22
C SER A 190 -12.18 0.28 6.72
N VAL A 191 -11.80 -0.90 6.19
CA VAL A 191 -11.94 -1.21 4.76
C VAL A 191 -13.35 -1.68 4.43
N ASP A 192 -13.75 -1.51 3.16
CA ASP A 192 -15.05 -1.95 2.68
C ASP A 192 -15.19 -3.47 2.67
N GLU A 193 -14.09 -4.18 2.37
CA GLU A 193 -14.11 -5.62 2.30
C GLU A 193 -12.73 -6.23 2.57
N ILE A 194 -12.73 -7.32 3.32
CA ILE A 194 -11.56 -8.11 3.67
C ILE A 194 -11.61 -9.43 2.91
N LEU A 195 -10.51 -9.78 2.26
CA LEU A 195 -10.31 -11.02 1.54
C LEU A 195 -9.27 -11.86 2.29
N VAL A 196 -9.71 -12.93 2.92
CA VAL A 196 -8.83 -13.83 3.70
C VAL A 196 -8.28 -14.88 2.78
N LEU A 197 -6.95 -14.90 2.64
CA LEU A 197 -6.23 -15.84 1.79
C LEU A 197 -5.57 -16.96 2.60
N SER A 198 -5.74 -18.17 2.13
CA SER A 198 -5.02 -19.35 2.59
C SER A 198 -4.70 -20.25 1.40
N GLU A 199 -3.42 -20.65 1.27
CA GLU A 199 -2.96 -21.58 0.22
C GLU A 199 -3.44 -21.18 -1.20
N GLY A 200 -3.28 -19.90 -1.55
CA GLY A 200 -3.63 -19.39 -2.87
C GLY A 200 -5.14 -19.28 -3.15
N LYS A 201 -6.00 -19.41 -2.15
CA LYS A 201 -7.47 -19.33 -2.28
C LYS A 201 -8.04 -18.28 -1.33
N ILE A 202 -9.17 -17.67 -1.72
CA ILE A 202 -9.98 -16.85 -0.81
C ILE A 202 -10.85 -17.81 -0.01
N VAL A 203 -10.59 -17.88 1.31
CA VAL A 203 -11.33 -18.78 2.23
C VAL A 203 -12.45 -18.08 2.97
N GLU A 204 -12.32 -16.75 3.18
CA GLU A 204 -13.37 -15.93 3.78
C GLU A 204 -13.39 -14.56 3.10
N ARG A 205 -14.57 -13.96 3.06
CA ARG A 205 -14.83 -12.65 2.46
C ARG A 205 -15.92 -11.93 3.24
N GLY A 206 -15.74 -10.65 3.53
CA GLY A 206 -16.71 -9.81 4.24
C GLY A 206 -16.04 -8.63 4.94
N ASN A 207 -16.81 -7.84 5.68
CA ASN A 207 -16.28 -6.77 6.53
C ASN A 207 -15.75 -7.32 7.88
N HIS A 208 -15.08 -6.47 8.66
CA HIS A 208 -14.49 -6.86 9.94
C HIS A 208 -15.50 -7.52 10.89
N ASN A 209 -16.68 -6.92 11.06
CA ASN A 209 -17.67 -7.41 12.01
C ASN A 209 -18.28 -8.76 11.57
N GLU A 210 -18.58 -8.90 10.29
CA GLU A 210 -19.08 -10.15 9.71
C GLU A 210 -18.09 -11.30 9.89
N LEU A 211 -16.79 -11.05 9.62
CA LEU A 211 -15.77 -12.07 9.72
C LEU A 211 -15.44 -12.43 11.18
N MET A 212 -15.46 -11.45 12.08
CA MET A 212 -15.30 -11.72 13.52
C MET A 212 -16.44 -12.61 14.07
N ALA A 213 -17.66 -12.42 13.58
CA ALA A 213 -18.82 -13.23 13.99
C ALA A 213 -18.76 -14.69 13.51
N LYS A 214 -18.08 -14.96 12.39
CA LYS A 214 -17.95 -16.32 11.83
C LYS A 214 -17.04 -17.25 12.64
N HIS A 215 -16.17 -16.72 13.51
CA HIS A 215 -15.24 -17.47 14.35
C HIS A 215 -14.31 -18.43 13.58
N GLN A 216 -13.91 -18.06 12.37
CA GLN A 216 -13.08 -18.89 11.48
C GLN A 216 -11.63 -18.33 11.35
N VAL A 217 -11.01 -18.49 10.19
CA VAL A 217 -9.61 -18.13 9.94
C VAL A 217 -9.31 -16.66 10.22
N TYR A 218 -10.20 -15.74 9.83
CA TYR A 218 -10.03 -14.32 10.09
C TYR A 218 -9.91 -14.00 11.59
N LYS A 219 -10.82 -14.56 12.41
CA LYS A 219 -10.79 -14.33 13.85
C LYS A 219 -9.50 -14.85 14.48
N GLN A 220 -9.01 -16.02 14.04
CA GLN A 220 -7.73 -16.54 14.50
C GLN A 220 -6.56 -15.63 14.14
N LEU A 221 -6.56 -15.06 12.92
CA LEU A 221 -5.55 -14.10 12.51
C LEU A 221 -5.58 -12.84 13.40
N VAL A 222 -6.77 -12.28 13.65
CA VAL A 222 -6.96 -11.12 14.54
C VAL A 222 -6.45 -11.38 15.94
N THR A 223 -6.86 -12.51 16.56
CA THR A 223 -6.41 -12.89 17.90
C THR A 223 -4.88 -13.05 17.97
N ASN A 224 -4.28 -13.64 16.94
CA ASN A 224 -2.82 -13.79 16.89
C ASN A 224 -2.11 -12.42 16.80
N TYR A 225 -2.67 -11.45 16.06
CA TYR A 225 -2.13 -10.09 15.99
C TYR A 225 -2.26 -9.35 17.32
N GLU A 226 -3.38 -9.48 18.02
CA GLU A 226 -3.61 -8.87 19.33
C GLU A 226 -2.63 -9.43 20.36
N ASN A 227 -2.51 -10.75 20.46
CA ASN A 227 -1.57 -11.41 21.37
C ASN A 227 -0.11 -11.02 21.10
N ALA A 228 0.29 -10.88 19.83
CA ALA A 228 1.65 -10.47 19.48
C ALA A 228 1.95 -9.00 19.86
N ASN A 229 0.95 -8.13 19.82
CA ASN A 229 1.10 -6.74 20.25
C ASN A 229 1.15 -6.62 21.77
N ASP A 230 0.31 -7.36 22.50
CA ASP A 230 0.33 -7.39 23.96
C ASP A 230 1.67 -7.88 24.49
N TRP A 231 2.23 -8.93 23.87
CA TRP A 231 3.56 -9.45 24.23
C TRP A 231 4.69 -8.42 24.02
N ARG A 232 4.62 -7.56 22.99
CA ARG A 232 5.58 -6.48 22.77
C ARG A 232 5.48 -5.40 23.81
N LEU A 233 4.27 -4.95 24.15
CA LEU A 233 4.02 -3.93 25.15
C LEU A 233 4.48 -4.35 26.56
N ASP A 234 4.35 -5.63 26.91
CA ASP A 234 4.82 -6.16 28.19
C ASP A 234 6.35 -6.23 28.27
N ASN A 235 7.03 -6.55 27.16
CA ASN A 235 8.50 -6.58 27.14
C ASN A 235 9.16 -5.19 27.08
N GLU A 236 8.50 -4.17 26.51
CA GLU A 236 9.00 -2.79 26.51
C GLU A 236 8.92 -2.12 27.89
N LYS A 237 8.13 -2.65 28.83
CA LYS A 237 8.08 -2.18 30.24
C LYS A 237 9.24 -2.69 31.09
N PHE A 238 10.06 -3.60 30.58
CA PHE A 238 11.18 -4.22 31.30
C PHE A 238 12.56 -3.80 30.74
N LEU A 239 12.63 -2.86 29.80
CA LEU A 239 13.83 -2.20 29.30
C LEU A 239 13.86 -0.72 29.71
#